data_2b4b78cbeec698de64e4433ee1324007
#
_entry.id   2b4b78cbeec698de64e4433ee1324007
#
_cell.length_a   1.000
_cell.length_b   1.000
_cell.length_c   1.000
_cell.angle_alpha   90.00
_cell.angle_beta   90.00
_cell.angle_gamma   90.00
#
_symmetry.space_group_name_H-M   'P 1'
#
loop_
_entity.id
_entity.type
_entity.pdbx_description
1 polymer ?
#
loop_
_entity_poly.entity_id
_entity_poly.type
_entity_poly.pdbx_seq_one_letter_code
_entity_poly.pdbx_strand_id
1 'polypeptide(L)' 'LDISCIAILKKETNYPIIADLSHSLGRKDIISSVAKAVIALGADGIMLEVHPEPCKARSDGYQQLDFAEFSKFMEEINK' A
#
# COMPACT_ATOMS: atom_id res chain seq x y z
N LEU A 1 7.39 7.60 0.16
CA LEU A 1 7.73 6.32 0.80
C LEU A 1 9.14 5.89 0.43
N ASP A 2 9.97 5.70 1.42
CA ASP A 2 11.33 5.21 1.22
C ASP A 2 11.37 3.69 1.39
N ILE A 3 11.34 2.96 0.29
CA ILE A 3 11.29 1.50 0.34
C ILE A 3 12.60 0.86 0.81
N SER A 4 13.71 1.57 0.75
CA SER A 4 14.98 1.01 1.25
C SER A 4 14.95 0.81 2.77
N CYS A 5 14.17 1.60 3.50
CA CYS A 5 13.97 1.40 4.93
C CYS A 5 13.39 0.03 5.25
N ILE A 6 12.50 -0.48 4.39
CA ILE A 6 11.90 -1.80 4.58
C ILE A 6 12.98 -2.88 4.54
N ALA A 7 13.86 -2.82 3.55
CA ALA A 7 14.94 -3.79 3.42
C ALA A 7 15.88 -3.74 4.63
N ILE A 8 16.21 -2.55 5.09
CA ILE A 8 17.09 -2.36 6.26
C ILE A 8 16.43 -2.92 7.52
N LEU A 9 15.17 -2.57 7.77
CA LEU A 9 14.46 -3.02 8.96
C LEU A 9 14.27 -4.54 8.97
N LYS A 10 14.00 -5.15 7.82
CA LYS A 10 13.87 -6.61 7.74
C LYS A 10 15.19 -7.31 7.99
N LYS A 11 16.29 -6.71 7.59
CA LYS A 11 17.62 -7.28 7.82
C LYS A 11 18.08 -7.14 9.27
N GLU A 12 17.78 -6.01 9.90
CA GLU A 12 18.35 -5.65 11.20
C GLU A 12 17.42 -5.91 12.39
N THR A 13 16.13 -6.19 12.15
CA THR A 13 15.17 -6.44 13.22
C THR A 13 14.35 -7.69 12.96
N ASN A 14 13.68 -8.18 14.02
CA ASN A 14 12.73 -9.29 13.91
C ASN A 14 11.26 -8.78 13.98
N TYR A 15 11.04 -7.48 13.93
CA TYR A 15 9.69 -6.92 14.00
C TYR A 15 8.95 -7.06 12.68
N PRO A 16 7.63 -7.28 12.71
CA PRO A 16 6.81 -7.21 11.50
C PRO A 16 6.85 -5.79 10.92
N ILE A 17 6.94 -5.70 9.60
CA ILE A 17 6.99 -4.42 8.89
C ILE A 17 5.74 -4.29 8.04
N ILE A 18 4.97 -3.22 8.26
CA ILE A 18 3.75 -2.91 7.51
C ILE A 18 3.98 -1.65 6.69
N ALA A 19 3.78 -1.74 5.39
CA ALA A 19 3.92 -0.59 4.49
C ALA A 19 2.57 0.10 4.32
N ASP A 20 2.52 1.40 4.62
CA ASP A 20 1.33 2.22 4.41
C ASP A 20 1.39 2.84 3.02
N LEU A 21 0.57 2.34 2.10
CA LEU A 21 0.57 2.81 0.72
C LEU A 21 -0.45 3.92 0.48
N SER A 22 -1.46 4.06 1.35
CA SER A 22 -2.47 5.11 1.17
C SER A 22 -1.96 6.48 1.56
N HIS A 23 -1.24 6.58 2.67
CA HIS A 23 -0.80 7.88 3.19
C HIS A 23 0.51 8.36 2.60
N SER A 24 1.38 7.45 2.18
CA SER A 24 2.75 7.81 1.80
C SER A 24 2.96 8.03 0.31
N LEU A 25 2.13 7.50 -0.57
CA LEU A 25 2.33 7.63 -2.01
C LEU A 25 1.70 8.87 -2.61
N GLY A 26 0.54 9.32 -2.10
CA GLY A 26 -0.19 10.45 -2.67
C GLY A 26 -0.82 10.19 -4.04
N ARG A 27 -0.65 9.01 -4.60
CA ARG A 27 -1.18 8.60 -5.91
C ARG A 27 -1.64 7.15 -5.83
N LYS A 28 -2.87 6.89 -6.28
CA LYS A 28 -3.37 5.51 -6.26
C LYS A 28 -3.12 4.73 -7.53
N ASP A 29 -2.72 5.39 -8.61
CA ASP A 29 -2.42 4.72 -9.87
C ASP A 29 -1.15 3.86 -9.81
N ILE A 30 -0.27 4.09 -8.85
CA ILE A 30 0.97 3.33 -8.69
C ILE A 30 0.94 2.35 -7.51
N ILE A 31 -0.19 2.25 -6.80
CA ILE A 31 -0.26 1.43 -5.58
C ILE A 31 0.10 -0.05 -5.86
N SER A 32 -0.44 -0.64 -6.92
CA SER A 32 -0.16 -2.05 -7.23
C SER A 32 1.33 -2.31 -7.49
N SER A 33 1.97 -1.41 -8.23
CA SER A 33 3.40 -1.55 -8.54
C SER A 33 4.26 -1.43 -7.29
N VAL A 34 3.96 -0.45 -6.44
CA VAL A 34 4.71 -0.26 -5.20
C VAL A 34 4.43 -1.40 -4.22
N ALA A 35 3.19 -1.91 -4.16
CA ALA A 35 2.85 -3.05 -3.33
C ALA A 35 3.71 -4.27 -3.67
N LYS A 36 3.86 -4.56 -4.96
CA LYS A 36 4.71 -5.66 -5.40
C LYS A 36 6.17 -5.45 -5.00
N ALA A 37 6.65 -4.22 -5.08
CA ALA A 37 8.02 -3.89 -4.68
C ALA A 37 8.24 -4.09 -3.18
N VAL A 38 7.32 -3.61 -2.33
CA VAL A 38 7.50 -3.76 -0.88
C VAL A 38 7.34 -5.21 -0.42
N ILE A 39 6.50 -5.99 -1.08
CA ILE A 39 6.38 -7.42 -0.82
C ILE A 39 7.70 -8.12 -1.18
N ALA A 40 8.30 -7.79 -2.31
CA ALA A 40 9.58 -8.35 -2.73
C ALA A 40 10.71 -7.99 -1.74
N LEU A 41 10.63 -6.83 -1.11
CA LEU A 41 11.61 -6.41 -0.09
C LEU A 41 11.39 -7.09 1.27
N GLY A 42 10.29 -7.82 1.43
CA GLY A 42 10.03 -8.58 2.64
C GLY A 42 9.05 -7.95 3.60
N ALA A 43 8.28 -6.93 3.18
CA ALA A 43 7.23 -6.39 4.03
C ALA A 43 6.24 -7.49 4.43
N ASP A 44 5.82 -7.47 5.69
CA ASP A 44 4.92 -8.49 6.23
C ASP A 44 3.46 -8.16 5.94
N GLY A 45 3.15 -6.90 5.69
CA GLY A 45 1.80 -6.48 5.38
C GLY A 45 1.76 -5.11 4.71
N ILE A 46 0.58 -4.77 4.21
CA ILE A 46 0.32 -3.51 3.52
C ILE A 46 -0.94 -2.89 4.13
N MET A 47 -0.88 -1.60 4.41
CA MET A 47 -2.03 -0.84 4.87
C MET A 47 -2.60 0.00 3.74
N LEU A 48 -3.90 -0.13 3.50
CA LEU A 48 -4.63 0.64 2.49
C LEU A 48 -5.91 1.19 3.11
N GLU A 49 -6.35 2.33 2.60
CA GLU A 49 -7.66 2.86 2.94
C GLU A 49 -8.62 2.61 1.78
N VAL A 50 -9.82 2.14 2.12
CA VAL A 50 -10.88 1.84 1.14
C VAL A 50 -12.14 2.58 1.55
N HIS A 51 -12.83 3.18 0.59
CA HIS A 51 -14.07 3.92 0.81
C HIS A 51 -14.98 3.73 -0.40
N PRO A 52 -16.30 3.51 -0.21
CA PRO A 52 -17.20 3.33 -1.36
C PRO A 52 -17.26 4.56 -2.28
N GLU A 53 -17.04 5.75 -1.72
CA GLU A 53 -16.99 7.00 -2.48
C GLU A 53 -15.79 7.84 -2.01
N PRO A 54 -14.57 7.54 -2.49
CA PRO A 54 -13.36 8.19 -1.96
C PRO A 54 -13.39 9.71 -2.02
N CYS A 55 -13.97 10.30 -3.07
CA CYS A 55 -14.04 11.76 -3.20
C CYS A 55 -14.91 12.43 -2.13
N LYS A 56 -15.73 11.65 -1.42
CA LYS A 56 -16.56 12.14 -0.31
C LYS A 56 -15.98 11.81 1.06
N ALA A 57 -14.83 11.13 1.11
CA ALA A 57 -14.17 10.84 2.38
C ALA A 57 -13.70 12.14 3.04
N ARG A 58 -13.69 12.14 4.37
CA ARG A 58 -13.32 13.33 5.16
C ARG A 58 -11.83 13.66 5.10
N SER A 59 -10.99 12.68 4.84
CA SER A 59 -9.55 12.86 4.76
C SER A 59 -8.97 11.92 3.74
N ASP A 60 -7.86 12.31 3.08
CA ASP A 60 -7.10 11.49 2.16
C ASP A 60 -7.92 10.84 1.03
N GLY A 61 -9.02 11.49 0.62
CA GLY A 61 -9.94 10.93 -0.38
C GLY A 61 -9.27 10.60 -1.70
N TYR A 62 -8.26 11.35 -2.10
CA TYR A 62 -7.53 11.09 -3.35
C TYR A 62 -6.68 9.84 -3.31
N GLN A 63 -6.35 9.36 -2.13
CA GLN A 63 -5.48 8.20 -1.93
C GLN A 63 -6.26 6.95 -1.58
N GLN A 64 -7.55 7.07 -1.25
CA GLN A 64 -8.37 5.94 -0.90
C GLN A 64 -8.92 5.26 -2.14
N LEU A 65 -8.97 3.93 -2.10
CA LEU A 65 -9.53 3.13 -3.18
C LEU A 65 -11.04 2.95 -2.97
N ASP A 66 -11.80 2.92 -4.05
CA ASP A 66 -13.16 2.40 -3.97
C ASP A 66 -13.13 0.86 -3.97
N PHE A 67 -14.29 0.23 -3.81
CA PHE A 67 -14.35 -1.22 -3.72
C PHE A 67 -13.92 -1.92 -5.02
N ALA A 68 -14.24 -1.34 -6.17
CA ALA A 68 -13.82 -1.92 -7.45
C ALA A 68 -12.30 -1.82 -7.64
N GLU A 69 -11.73 -0.69 -7.28
CA GLU A 69 -10.28 -0.48 -7.33
C GLU A 69 -9.55 -1.42 -6.38
N PHE A 70 -10.09 -1.64 -5.19
CA PHE A 70 -9.50 -2.58 -4.23
C PHE A 70 -9.54 -4.01 -4.74
N SER A 71 -10.66 -4.44 -5.33
CA SER A 71 -10.78 -5.77 -5.93
C SER A 71 -9.73 -5.98 -7.01
N LYS A 72 -9.56 -5.00 -7.88
CA LYS A 72 -8.55 -5.05 -8.94
C LYS A 72 -7.14 -5.11 -8.36
N PHE A 73 -6.88 -4.31 -7.34
CA PHE A 73 -5.59 -4.33 -6.63
C PHE A 73 -5.28 -5.72 -6.09
N MET A 74 -6.24 -6.37 -5.43
CA MET A 74 -6.05 -7.72 -4.89
C MET A 74 -5.74 -8.74 -5.98
N GLU A 75 -6.40 -8.64 -7.13
CA GLU A 75 -6.09 -9.50 -8.27
C GLU A 75 -4.66 -9.29 -8.76
N GLU A 76 -4.22 -8.05 -8.86
CA GLU A 76 -2.89 -7.73 -9.38
C GLU A 76 -1.77 -8.20 -8.47
N ILE A 77 -1.92 -8.08 -7.14
CA ILE A 77 -0.87 -8.51 -6.23
C ILE A 77 -0.80 -10.01 -6.02
N ASN A 78 -1.85 -10.74 -6.37
CA ASN A 78 -1.90 -12.20 -6.24
C ASN A 78 -1.45 -12.94 -7.50
N LYS A 79 -0.98 -12.24 -8.49
CA LYS A 79 -0.48 -12.87 -9.72
C LYS A 79 0.91 -13.46 -9.55
#